data_ef76292c68048dc818131e725622b33e
#
_entry.id   ef76292c68048dc818131e725622b33e
#
_cell.length_a   1.000
_cell.length_b   1.000
_cell.length_c   1.000
_cell.angle_alpha   90.00
_cell.angle_beta   90.00
_cell.angle_gamma   90.00
#
_symmetry.space_group_name_H-M   'P 1'
#
loop_
_entity.id
_entity.type
_entity.pdbx_description
1 polymer ?
#
loop_
_entity_poly.entity_id
_entity_poly.type
_entity_poly.pdbx_seq_one_letter_code
_entity_poly.pdbx_strand_id
1 'polypeptide(L)'
;MNMKNVAQLVQETKVVAIVRGLDSGYEQLAQALYGGGIRAIEVTFNQKDPSTWVQTTGAIHAIRETMGEKMAVGAGTVTTVELVQLAFDAGAEFIVSPDTNEAVIRRTKKLGMVSMPGAMTPTEIRQAYAAGADFVKVFPAGTLGSGYIKAIRGPLNNIPLLAVGGV
;
A
#
# COMPACT_ATOMS: atom_id res chain seq x y z
N MET A 1 -7.15 -8.32 10.32
CA MET A 1 -5.92 -8.11 11.14
C MET A 1 -5.96 -6.70 11.73
N ASN A 2 -5.35 -6.41 12.87
CA ASN A 2 -5.26 -5.01 13.32
C ASN A 2 -4.03 -4.31 12.72
N MET A 3 -4.00 -2.97 12.75
CA MET A 3 -2.92 -2.15 12.15
C MET A 3 -1.51 -2.56 12.60
N LYS A 4 -1.31 -2.86 13.88
CA LYS A 4 0.00 -3.26 14.42
C LYS A 4 0.47 -4.59 13.81
N ASN A 5 -0.43 -5.54 13.64
CA ASN A 5 -0.12 -6.82 13.03
C ASN A 5 0.20 -6.70 11.54
N VAL A 6 -0.51 -5.80 10.80
CA VAL A 6 -0.23 -5.55 9.37
C VAL A 6 1.13 -4.92 9.18
N ALA A 7 1.48 -3.89 9.96
CA ALA A 7 2.78 -3.25 9.88
C ALA A 7 3.92 -4.23 10.20
N GLN A 8 3.76 -5.04 11.23
CA GLN A 8 4.73 -6.08 11.58
C GLN A 8 4.86 -7.12 10.46
N LEU A 9 3.75 -7.59 9.89
CA LEU A 9 3.75 -8.55 8.79
C LEU A 9 4.54 -8.02 7.58
N VAL A 10 4.32 -6.76 7.19
CA VAL A 10 5.07 -6.13 6.09
C VAL A 10 6.56 -6.02 6.40
N GLN A 11 6.92 -5.68 7.65
CA GLN A 11 8.32 -5.64 8.08
C GLN A 11 9.02 -7.00 8.06
N GLU A 12 8.31 -8.06 8.39
CA GLU A 12 8.85 -9.43 8.43
C GLU A 12 8.97 -10.02 7.02
N THR A 13 7.92 -9.90 6.20
CA THR A 13 7.86 -10.50 4.87
C THR A 13 8.55 -9.66 3.79
N LYS A 14 8.61 -8.33 3.98
CA LYS A 14 9.31 -7.35 3.12
C LYS A 14 8.80 -7.25 1.68
N VAL A 15 7.72 -7.91 1.35
CA VAL A 15 7.13 -7.93 0.00
C VAL A 15 5.63 -7.66 0.08
N VAL A 16 5.18 -6.72 -0.76
CA VAL A 16 3.75 -6.48 -1.05
C VAL A 16 3.53 -6.71 -2.53
N ALA A 17 2.67 -7.66 -2.89
CA ALA A 17 2.29 -7.88 -4.28
C ALA A 17 1.33 -6.79 -4.76
N ILE A 18 1.54 -6.29 -5.97
CA ILE A 18 0.70 -5.25 -6.58
C ILE A 18 -0.13 -5.87 -7.71
N VAL A 19 -1.46 -5.75 -7.62
CA VAL A 19 -2.38 -6.23 -8.64
C VAL A 19 -3.07 -5.05 -9.32
N ARG A 20 -3.01 -5.06 -10.66
CA ARG A 20 -3.58 -4.00 -11.48
C ARG A 20 -4.25 -4.58 -12.73
N GLY A 21 -5.48 -4.11 -13.02
CA GLY A 21 -6.16 -4.40 -14.28
C GLY A 21 -6.49 -5.87 -14.52
N LEU A 22 -6.84 -6.60 -13.47
CA LEU A 22 -7.37 -7.96 -13.59
C LEU A 22 -8.89 -7.88 -13.65
N ASP A 23 -9.51 -8.53 -14.62
CA ASP A 23 -10.98 -8.51 -14.79
C ASP A 23 -11.69 -9.47 -13.83
N SER A 24 -11.04 -10.57 -13.46
CA SER A 24 -11.59 -11.61 -12.56
C SER A 24 -10.46 -12.49 -12.00
N GLY A 25 -10.80 -13.41 -11.08
CA GLY A 25 -9.84 -14.39 -10.56
C GLY A 25 -8.93 -13.85 -9.44
N TYR A 26 -9.35 -12.80 -8.75
CA TYR A 26 -8.58 -12.20 -7.66
C TYR A 26 -8.35 -13.16 -6.50
N GLU A 27 -9.33 -14.00 -6.16
CA GLU A 27 -9.25 -14.98 -5.08
C GLU A 27 -8.24 -16.09 -5.41
N GLN A 28 -8.27 -16.59 -6.65
CA GLN A 28 -7.33 -17.61 -7.14
C GLN A 28 -5.91 -17.05 -7.16
N LEU A 29 -5.74 -15.80 -7.62
CA LEU A 29 -4.46 -15.11 -7.59
C LEU A 29 -3.93 -14.96 -6.17
N ALA A 30 -4.78 -14.51 -5.23
CA ALA A 30 -4.39 -14.35 -3.84
C ALA A 30 -3.96 -15.68 -3.20
N GLN A 31 -4.69 -16.77 -3.48
CA GLN A 31 -4.33 -18.12 -3.03
C GLN A 31 -2.99 -18.58 -3.62
N ALA A 32 -2.76 -18.35 -4.91
CA ALA A 32 -1.50 -18.70 -5.57
C ALA A 32 -0.31 -17.89 -4.99
N LEU A 33 -0.48 -16.58 -4.80
CA LEU A 33 0.51 -15.71 -4.17
C LEU A 33 0.81 -16.16 -2.72
N TYR A 34 -0.22 -16.51 -1.98
CA TYR A 34 -0.06 -17.03 -0.61
C TYR A 34 0.71 -18.36 -0.61
N GLY A 35 0.40 -19.27 -1.53
CA GLY A 35 1.15 -20.53 -1.73
C GLY A 35 2.63 -20.28 -2.06
N GLY A 36 2.93 -19.20 -2.78
CA GLY A 36 4.28 -18.74 -3.11
C GLY A 36 4.99 -17.97 -1.98
N GLY A 37 4.35 -17.79 -0.81
CA GLY A 37 4.96 -17.13 0.35
C GLY A 37 4.60 -15.64 0.50
N ILE A 38 3.83 -15.04 -0.40
CA ILE A 38 3.36 -13.65 -0.27
C ILE A 38 2.31 -13.56 0.85
N ARG A 39 2.40 -12.50 1.65
CA ARG A 39 1.51 -12.27 2.81
C ARG A 39 0.80 -10.93 2.80
N ALA A 40 1.13 -10.05 1.84
CA ALA A 40 0.46 -8.78 1.64
C ALA A 40 0.21 -8.53 0.16
N ILE A 41 -1.00 -8.04 -0.17
CA ILE A 41 -1.44 -7.76 -1.54
C ILE A 41 -2.16 -6.42 -1.60
N GLU A 42 -1.86 -5.58 -2.59
CA GLU A 42 -2.61 -4.36 -2.89
C GLU A 42 -3.35 -4.49 -4.22
N VAL A 43 -4.61 -4.05 -4.25
CA VAL A 43 -5.40 -3.90 -5.47
C VAL A 43 -5.49 -2.41 -5.81
N THR A 44 -5.10 -2.02 -7.03
CA THR A 44 -4.94 -0.60 -7.38
C THR A 44 -6.20 -0.01 -8.01
N PHE A 45 -6.58 1.20 -7.55
CA PHE A 45 -7.59 2.02 -8.21
C PHE A 45 -7.08 2.58 -9.55
N ASN A 46 -7.94 2.58 -10.56
CA ASN A 46 -7.68 3.23 -11.84
C ASN A 46 -8.14 4.69 -11.77
N GLN A 47 -7.19 5.64 -11.75
CA GLN A 47 -7.49 7.07 -11.68
C GLN A 47 -8.07 7.62 -12.98
N LYS A 48 -7.83 6.95 -14.12
CA LYS A 48 -8.35 7.38 -15.42
C LYS A 48 -9.83 7.05 -15.60
N ASP A 49 -10.31 6.01 -14.94
CA ASP A 49 -11.68 5.53 -15.09
C ASP A 49 -12.31 5.20 -13.73
N PRO A 50 -12.98 6.19 -13.11
CA PRO A 50 -13.68 5.99 -11.83
C PRO A 50 -14.79 4.94 -11.85
N SER A 51 -15.37 4.62 -13.02
CA SER A 51 -16.41 3.60 -13.12
C SER A 51 -15.90 2.20 -12.72
N THR A 52 -14.58 1.98 -12.77
CA THR A 52 -13.92 0.73 -12.37
C THR A 52 -13.67 0.61 -10.86
N TRP A 53 -13.91 1.65 -10.07
CA TRP A 53 -13.65 1.62 -8.63
C TRP A 53 -14.50 0.59 -7.89
N VAL A 54 -15.72 0.36 -8.36
CA VAL A 54 -16.59 -0.70 -7.82
C VAL A 54 -15.97 -2.10 -8.00
N GLN A 55 -15.27 -2.33 -9.10
CA GLN A 55 -14.55 -3.59 -9.33
C GLN A 55 -13.35 -3.72 -8.38
N THR A 56 -12.61 -2.64 -8.17
CA THR A 56 -11.48 -2.61 -7.22
C THR A 56 -11.94 -2.90 -5.79
N THR A 57 -13.01 -2.26 -5.33
CA THR A 57 -13.56 -2.52 -3.99
C THR A 57 -14.13 -3.93 -3.86
N GLY A 58 -14.80 -4.43 -4.89
CA GLY A 58 -15.27 -5.82 -4.95
C GLY A 58 -14.12 -6.82 -4.86
N ALA A 59 -13.01 -6.58 -5.55
CA ALA A 59 -11.81 -7.41 -5.50
C ALA A 59 -11.16 -7.42 -4.11
N ILE A 60 -11.04 -6.26 -3.46
CA ILE A 60 -10.52 -6.14 -2.08
C ILE A 60 -11.40 -6.99 -1.15
N HIS A 61 -12.71 -6.83 -1.23
CA HIS A 61 -13.67 -7.56 -0.41
C HIS A 61 -13.56 -9.07 -0.63
N ALA A 62 -13.55 -9.54 -1.88
CA ALA A 62 -13.45 -10.96 -2.22
C ALA A 62 -12.16 -11.60 -1.71
N ILE A 63 -11.02 -10.91 -1.85
CA ILE A 63 -9.73 -11.39 -1.30
C ILE A 63 -9.80 -11.45 0.24
N ARG A 64 -10.36 -10.43 0.90
CA ARG A 64 -10.52 -10.41 2.37
C ARG A 64 -11.35 -11.59 2.87
N GLU A 65 -12.50 -11.85 2.24
CA GLU A 65 -13.35 -12.98 2.58
C GLU A 65 -12.64 -14.33 2.40
N THR A 66 -11.93 -14.48 1.28
CA THR A 66 -11.23 -15.73 0.94
C THR A 66 -10.00 -15.99 1.82
N MET A 67 -9.21 -14.95 2.08
CA MET A 67 -7.92 -15.11 2.75
C MET A 67 -7.99 -14.89 4.27
N GLY A 68 -9.00 -14.16 4.76
CA GLY A 68 -9.17 -13.87 6.18
C GLY A 68 -7.91 -13.20 6.77
N GLU A 69 -7.40 -13.77 7.87
CA GLU A 69 -6.19 -13.25 8.53
C GLU A 69 -4.86 -13.80 7.98
N LYS A 70 -4.92 -14.66 6.95
CA LYS A 70 -3.73 -15.27 6.36
C LYS A 70 -2.91 -14.28 5.52
N MET A 71 -3.58 -13.25 4.95
CA MET A 71 -2.97 -12.27 4.06
C MET A 71 -3.52 -10.88 4.37
N ALA A 72 -2.65 -9.89 4.49
CA ALA A 72 -3.05 -8.49 4.57
C ALA A 72 -3.48 -7.99 3.18
N VAL A 73 -4.63 -7.34 3.10
CA VAL A 73 -5.19 -6.82 1.84
C VAL A 73 -5.26 -5.29 1.92
N GLY A 74 -4.75 -4.62 0.93
CA GLY A 74 -4.75 -3.16 0.86
C GLY A 74 -5.21 -2.62 -0.48
N ALA A 75 -5.34 -1.30 -0.52
CA ALA A 75 -5.66 -0.56 -1.73
C ALA A 75 -4.47 0.29 -2.19
N GLY A 76 -4.19 0.24 -3.49
CA GLY A 76 -3.14 1.03 -4.14
C GLY A 76 -3.68 2.16 -5.00
N THR A 77 -2.80 3.12 -5.30
CA THR A 77 -3.12 4.32 -6.09
C THR A 77 -4.25 5.15 -5.46
N VAL A 78 -4.25 5.22 -4.13
CA VAL A 78 -5.23 5.99 -3.35
C VAL A 78 -4.75 7.43 -3.23
N THR A 79 -5.41 8.36 -3.93
CA THR A 79 -4.99 9.77 -4.03
C THR A 79 -5.94 10.74 -3.34
N THR A 80 -7.11 10.28 -2.89
CA THR A 80 -8.13 11.11 -2.24
C THR A 80 -8.68 10.47 -0.97
N VAL A 81 -9.23 11.29 -0.10
CA VAL A 81 -9.92 10.85 1.13
C VAL A 81 -11.13 9.97 0.84
N GLU A 82 -11.80 10.21 -0.29
CA GLU A 82 -12.91 9.39 -0.77
C GLU A 82 -12.44 7.95 -1.08
N LEU A 83 -11.33 7.81 -1.81
CA LEU A 83 -10.77 6.49 -2.10
C LEU A 83 -10.31 5.75 -0.83
N VAL A 84 -9.81 6.49 0.17
CA VAL A 84 -9.51 5.89 1.49
C VAL A 84 -10.76 5.30 2.11
N GLN A 85 -11.90 6.01 2.05
CA GLN A 85 -13.16 5.53 2.61
C GLN A 85 -13.68 4.31 1.84
N LEU A 86 -13.69 4.35 0.51
CA LEU A 86 -14.10 3.20 -0.32
C LEU A 86 -13.25 1.96 -0.03
N ALA A 87 -11.94 2.12 0.09
CA ALA A 87 -11.04 1.03 0.43
C ALA A 87 -11.33 0.46 1.83
N PHE A 88 -11.55 1.32 2.82
CA PHE A 88 -11.90 0.91 4.18
C PHE A 88 -13.19 0.12 4.23
N ASP A 89 -14.25 0.60 3.56
CA ASP A 89 -15.55 -0.04 3.52
C ASP A 89 -15.49 -1.41 2.80
N ALA A 90 -14.56 -1.57 1.86
CA ALA A 90 -14.26 -2.85 1.21
C ALA A 90 -13.41 -3.82 2.08
N GLY A 91 -12.94 -3.39 3.25
CA GLY A 91 -12.15 -4.20 4.17
C GLY A 91 -10.63 -4.12 3.97
N ALA A 92 -10.13 -3.09 3.30
CA ALA A 92 -8.69 -2.85 3.21
C ALA A 92 -8.08 -2.62 4.60
N GLU A 93 -6.85 -3.10 4.80
CA GLU A 93 -6.10 -2.99 6.05
C GLU A 93 -4.91 -2.02 5.93
N PHE A 94 -4.52 -1.69 4.71
CA PHE A 94 -3.49 -0.69 4.42
C PHE A 94 -3.77 0.08 3.13
N ILE A 95 -3.20 1.27 3.05
CA ILE A 95 -3.35 2.19 1.91
C ILE A 95 -1.97 2.52 1.34
N VAL A 96 -1.84 2.39 0.02
CA VAL A 96 -0.65 2.79 -0.73
C VAL A 96 -1.01 3.94 -1.67
N SER A 97 -0.27 5.04 -1.59
CA SER A 97 -0.45 6.23 -2.44
C SER A 97 0.75 6.43 -3.35
N PRO A 98 0.61 7.06 -4.51
CA PRO A 98 1.74 7.40 -5.36
C PRO A 98 2.50 8.64 -4.90
N ASP A 99 1.89 9.46 -4.04
CA ASP A 99 2.33 10.77 -3.60
C ASP A 99 2.20 10.98 -2.09
N THR A 100 2.74 12.09 -1.61
CA THR A 100 2.61 12.52 -0.22
C THR A 100 1.42 13.48 -0.10
N ASN A 101 0.26 12.94 0.27
CA ASN A 101 -0.95 13.70 0.58
C ASN A 101 -1.31 13.57 2.06
N GLU A 102 -1.12 14.65 2.82
CA GLU A 102 -1.34 14.64 4.26
C GLU A 102 -2.78 14.29 4.65
N ALA A 103 -3.79 14.73 3.89
CA ALA A 103 -5.19 14.43 4.16
C ALA A 103 -5.47 12.92 4.00
N VAL A 104 -4.91 12.28 2.98
CA VAL A 104 -4.99 10.83 2.75
C VAL A 104 -4.30 10.08 3.89
N ILE A 105 -3.09 10.47 4.27
CA ILE A 105 -2.34 9.84 5.37
C ILE A 105 -3.14 9.92 6.67
N ARG A 106 -3.58 11.12 7.07
CA ARG A 106 -4.34 11.33 8.30
C ARG A 106 -5.67 10.57 8.32
N ARG A 107 -6.39 10.53 7.17
CA ARG A 107 -7.63 9.76 7.07
C ARG A 107 -7.38 8.28 7.22
N THR A 108 -6.36 7.75 6.58
CA THR A 108 -5.94 6.34 6.69
C THR A 108 -5.66 5.97 8.16
N LYS A 109 -4.88 6.80 8.84
CA LYS A 109 -4.55 6.59 10.26
C LYS A 109 -5.77 6.69 11.17
N LYS A 110 -6.67 7.63 10.91
CA LYS A 110 -7.92 7.78 11.68
C LYS A 110 -8.83 6.55 11.57
N LEU A 111 -8.80 5.85 10.45
CA LEU A 111 -9.55 4.60 10.24
C LEU A 111 -8.82 3.35 10.75
N GLY A 112 -7.64 3.49 11.36
CA GLY A 112 -6.88 2.37 11.92
C GLY A 112 -6.16 1.51 10.88
N MET A 113 -5.95 2.02 9.67
CA MET A 113 -5.21 1.34 8.61
C MET A 113 -3.73 1.73 8.61
N VAL A 114 -2.88 0.87 8.03
CA VAL A 114 -1.47 1.18 7.77
C VAL A 114 -1.37 2.12 6.56
N SER A 115 -0.55 3.17 6.68
CA SER A 115 -0.36 4.20 5.64
C SER A 115 1.03 4.09 5.01
N MET A 116 1.06 3.97 3.67
CA MET A 116 2.26 3.81 2.84
C MET A 116 2.26 4.84 1.70
N PRO A 117 2.38 6.16 1.99
CA PRO A 117 2.40 7.21 0.97
C PRO A 117 3.69 7.18 0.15
N GLY A 118 3.57 7.62 -1.11
CA GLY A 118 4.70 7.78 -2.01
C GLY A 118 5.47 9.07 -1.76
N ALA A 119 6.78 9.02 -1.93
CA ALA A 119 7.69 10.16 -1.86
C ALA A 119 8.90 9.91 -2.75
N MET A 120 9.48 10.98 -3.28
CA MET A 120 10.68 10.90 -4.11
C MET A 120 11.88 11.57 -3.42
N THR A 121 11.66 12.62 -2.64
CA THR A 121 12.71 13.45 -2.04
C THR A 121 12.79 13.27 -0.52
N PRO A 122 13.93 13.59 0.11
CA PRO A 122 14.07 13.57 1.58
C PRO A 122 13.03 14.44 2.29
N THR A 123 12.65 15.58 1.68
CA THR A 123 11.62 16.48 2.24
C THR A 123 10.26 15.81 2.28
N GLU A 124 9.82 15.21 1.16
CA GLU A 124 8.56 14.48 1.09
C GLU A 124 8.55 13.27 2.04
N ILE A 125 9.64 12.52 2.12
CA ILE A 125 9.77 11.39 3.05
C ILE A 125 9.54 11.84 4.49
N ARG A 126 10.17 12.95 4.90
CA ARG A 126 9.97 13.51 6.24
C ARG A 126 8.55 14.02 6.47
N GLN A 127 7.96 14.68 5.47
CA GLN A 127 6.58 15.18 5.54
C GLN A 127 5.59 14.02 5.68
N ALA A 128 5.72 12.98 4.86
CA ALA A 128 4.90 11.79 4.94
C ALA A 128 4.95 11.13 6.32
N TYR A 129 6.17 10.95 6.85
CA TYR A 129 6.37 10.34 8.17
C TYR A 129 5.84 11.21 9.30
N ALA A 130 6.05 12.52 9.24
CA ALA A 130 5.51 13.48 10.22
C ALA A 130 3.96 13.54 10.19
N ALA A 131 3.34 13.29 9.04
CA ALA A 131 1.88 13.19 8.90
C ALA A 131 1.31 11.89 9.49
N GLY A 132 2.16 10.90 9.85
CA GLY A 132 1.77 9.65 10.50
C GLY A 132 1.90 8.39 9.63
N ALA A 133 2.62 8.44 8.51
CA ALA A 133 2.89 7.26 7.70
C ALA A 133 3.64 6.18 8.51
N ASP A 134 3.25 4.92 8.33
CA ASP A 134 3.92 3.76 8.95
C ASP A 134 5.16 3.36 8.14
N PHE A 135 5.06 3.47 6.82
CA PHE A 135 6.15 3.29 5.86
C PHE A 135 6.10 4.43 4.85
N VAL A 136 7.23 4.75 4.23
CA VAL A 136 7.25 5.68 3.10
C VAL A 136 7.73 4.95 1.86
N LYS A 137 6.90 4.95 0.84
CA LYS A 137 7.16 4.36 -0.47
C LYS A 137 8.07 5.28 -1.27
N VAL A 138 9.33 4.90 -1.47
CA VAL A 138 10.21 5.58 -2.42
C VAL A 138 9.77 5.20 -3.84
N PHE A 139 9.30 6.19 -4.60
CA PHE A 139 8.72 5.97 -5.93
C PHE A 139 9.10 7.10 -6.90
N PRO A 140 9.49 6.75 -8.13
CA PRO A 140 9.77 5.41 -8.68
C PRO A 140 11.19 4.91 -8.35
N ALA A 141 11.31 3.86 -7.55
CA ALA A 141 12.59 3.41 -6.99
C ALA A 141 13.58 2.86 -8.05
N GLY A 142 13.07 2.14 -9.05
CA GLY A 142 13.91 1.60 -10.13
C GLY A 142 14.62 2.68 -10.93
N THR A 143 13.94 3.81 -11.19
CA THR A 143 14.55 4.97 -11.88
C THR A 143 15.60 5.66 -11.02
N LEU A 144 15.37 5.73 -9.71
CA LEU A 144 16.30 6.38 -8.76
C LEU A 144 17.52 5.50 -8.45
N GLY A 145 17.34 4.19 -8.47
CA GLY A 145 18.38 3.21 -8.20
C GLY A 145 18.69 2.99 -6.71
N SER A 146 19.33 1.88 -6.43
CA SER A 146 19.66 1.47 -5.04
C SER A 146 20.63 2.43 -4.34
N GLY A 147 21.50 3.09 -5.08
CA GLY A 147 22.41 4.11 -4.56
C GLY A 147 21.70 5.30 -3.94
N TYR A 148 20.59 5.73 -4.55
CA TYR A 148 19.76 6.80 -4.02
C TYR A 148 19.12 6.41 -2.69
N ILE A 149 18.53 5.23 -2.60
CA ILE A 149 17.90 4.72 -1.37
C ILE A 149 18.95 4.60 -0.25
N LYS A 150 20.15 4.10 -0.58
CA LYS A 150 21.27 4.00 0.38
C LYS A 150 21.68 5.38 0.90
N ALA A 151 21.77 6.39 0.03
CA ALA A 151 22.12 7.76 0.41
C ALA A 151 21.07 8.39 1.34
N ILE A 152 19.77 8.23 1.03
CA ILE A 152 18.67 8.73 1.87
C ILE A 152 18.66 8.07 3.24
N ARG A 153 18.89 6.77 3.31
CA ARG A 153 18.87 6.03 4.58
C ARG A 153 19.97 6.44 5.56
N GLY A 154 21.02 7.12 5.12
CA GLY A 154 22.02 7.68 6.02
C GLY A 154 21.40 8.65 7.04
N PRO A 155 20.87 9.80 6.59
CA PRO A 155 20.27 10.80 7.48
C PRO A 155 18.85 10.45 7.96
N LEU A 156 18.10 9.58 7.25
CA LEU A 156 16.71 9.24 7.56
C LEU A 156 16.56 7.75 7.97
N ASN A 157 17.49 7.26 8.78
CA ASN A 157 17.59 5.85 9.16
C ASN A 157 16.45 5.36 10.09
N ASN A 158 15.70 6.27 10.69
CA ASN A 158 14.57 6.01 11.56
C ASN A 158 13.24 5.87 10.81
N ILE A 159 13.20 6.16 9.49
CA ILE A 159 11.98 6.09 8.69
C ILE A 159 11.96 4.77 7.91
N PRO A 160 10.93 3.91 8.12
CA PRO A 160 10.77 2.70 7.32
C PRO A 160 10.48 3.03 5.86
N LEU A 161 11.31 2.56 4.93
CA LEU A 161 11.17 2.80 3.49
C LEU A 161 10.77 1.53 2.75
N LEU A 162 9.92 1.68 1.74
CA LEU A 162 9.56 0.66 0.74
C LEU A 162 10.08 1.10 -0.62
N ALA A 163 10.82 0.23 -1.32
CA ALA A 163 11.19 0.47 -2.71
C ALA A 163 10.07 -0.01 -3.64
N VAL A 164 9.54 0.88 -4.48
CA VAL A 164 8.41 0.56 -5.37
C VAL A 164 8.60 1.20 -6.74
N GLY A 165 8.18 0.48 -7.78
CA GLY A 165 8.22 0.96 -9.17
C GLY A 165 9.52 0.61 -9.88
N GLY A 166 9.50 -0.48 -10.66
CA GLY A 166 10.63 -0.94 -11.47
C GLY A 166 11.76 -1.60 -10.66
N VAL A 167 11.42 -2.23 -9.55
CA VAL A 167 12.34 -2.99 -8.68
C VAL A 167 12.12 -4.46 -8.86
#